data_876e8e6946241ddba326e6be81497dc7
#
_entry.id   876e8e6946241ddba326e6be81497dc7
#
_cell.length_a   1.000
_cell.length_b   1.000
_cell.length_c   1.000
_cell.angle_alpha   90.00
_cell.angle_beta   90.00
_cell.angle_gamma   90.00
#
_symmetry.space_group_name_H-M   'P 1'
#
loop_
_entity.id
_entity.type
_entity.pdbx_description
1 polymer ?
#
loop_
_entity_poly.entity_id
_entity_poly.type
_entity_poly.pdbx_seq_one_letter_code
_entity_poly.pdbx_strand_id
1 'polypeptide(L)'
;LSPPPPPLAAEIRRLGEAAVAAGWRLACLRPAVGGERLELAEAGPAPAYDPAAVAPARDPAAGELGLAVDLGTTGLAWRLLSLADGRTVAEGRGVNPQLGAGGEVVSRLAFALTPGGGELLRRLVLDVLVRLAALAGRKPSALCLAGNSAMMAIVCDKPLAGLAHAPYGLSWRGGETVALGRGLPPAYVPPLLGPFVGADVSAGLTALVAQNPAYPFLLADLGTNAEMVLALAPGRYLAASAPLGPALEGVGLTDGAMAGPGVAVDFELTPAGLAPVLFGGPEATGPPRGIAGPGYLRLAAILREQGVLDADGRFAQNPAPTPLGRRLQARVARQGGEAVFDAAGCRLFASDVEELLKVKAACNLAMAGLLGAAGLATSALAAVYLAGAFGANVSAEALETLGFFPPGLAGRSHVAGNLSLAGAALFLTEPARRATAEALPGQTAIVPLVAPQAGVAGGGDPFISRMVFSYVP
;
A
#
# COMPACT_ATOMS: atom_id res chain seq x y z
N LEU A 1 -10.16 29.44 -12.06
CA LEU A 1 -11.56 29.74 -11.84
C LEU A 1 -11.77 31.25 -11.69
N SER A 2 -12.79 31.81 -12.28
CA SER A 2 -13.08 33.24 -12.17
C SER A 2 -14.55 33.45 -11.80
N PRO A 3 -14.87 33.89 -10.58
CA PRO A 3 -14.01 34.03 -9.42
C PRO A 3 -13.58 32.66 -8.84
N PRO A 4 -12.41 32.55 -8.21
CA PRO A 4 -12.01 31.30 -7.57
C PRO A 4 -12.92 31.04 -6.36
N PRO A 5 -13.29 29.75 -6.09
CA PRO A 5 -14.08 29.42 -4.92
C PRO A 5 -13.31 29.72 -3.62
N PRO A 6 -13.98 29.89 -2.47
CA PRO A 6 -13.31 30.10 -1.19
C PRO A 6 -12.25 29.02 -0.91
N PRO A 7 -11.08 29.37 -0.41
CA PRO A 7 -10.01 28.41 -0.17
C PRO A 7 -10.37 27.45 0.98
N LEU A 8 -9.96 26.20 0.85
CA LEU A 8 -10.01 25.22 1.93
C LEU A 8 -8.72 25.31 2.76
N ALA A 9 -8.80 24.99 4.05
CA ALA A 9 -7.62 24.99 4.93
C ALA A 9 -6.50 24.05 4.39
N ALA A 10 -6.85 22.92 3.82
CA ALA A 10 -5.92 22.00 3.19
C ALA A 10 -5.22 22.61 1.95
N GLU A 11 -5.90 23.48 1.20
CA GLU A 11 -5.30 24.16 0.05
C GLU A 11 -4.30 25.22 0.49
N ILE A 12 -4.63 25.99 1.54
CA ILE A 12 -3.71 26.98 2.12
C ILE A 12 -2.44 26.29 2.62
N ARG A 13 -2.57 25.17 3.31
CA ARG A 13 -1.42 24.39 3.80
C ARG A 13 -0.53 23.90 2.66
N ARG A 14 -1.13 23.39 1.58
CA ARG A 14 -0.39 22.71 0.51
C ARG A 14 0.15 23.65 -0.56
N LEU A 15 -0.59 24.67 -0.92
CA LEU A 15 -0.22 25.63 -1.97
C LEU A 15 0.48 26.89 -1.42
N GLY A 16 0.27 27.18 -0.13
CA GLY A 16 0.67 28.44 0.49
C GLY A 16 -0.31 29.58 0.21
N GLU A 17 -0.28 30.61 1.05
CA GLU A 17 -1.21 31.75 0.99
C GLU A 17 -1.11 32.52 -0.34
N ALA A 18 0.11 32.71 -0.87
CA ALA A 18 0.34 33.44 -2.11
C ALA A 18 -0.30 32.75 -3.33
N ALA A 19 -0.15 31.43 -3.46
CA ALA A 19 -0.75 30.69 -4.56
C ALA A 19 -2.29 30.67 -4.45
N VAL A 20 -2.80 30.48 -3.24
CA VAL A 20 -4.25 30.50 -2.96
C VAL A 20 -4.84 31.89 -3.25
N ALA A 21 -4.15 32.98 -2.88
CA ALA A 21 -4.55 34.35 -3.20
C ALA A 21 -4.53 34.63 -4.71
N ALA A 22 -3.58 33.99 -5.44
CA ALA A 22 -3.52 34.03 -6.90
C ALA A 22 -4.63 33.19 -7.59
N GLY A 23 -5.52 32.55 -6.83
CA GLY A 23 -6.65 31.78 -7.35
C GLY A 23 -6.40 30.29 -7.54
N TRP A 24 -5.21 29.77 -7.16
CA TRP A 24 -4.90 28.36 -7.24
C TRP A 24 -5.74 27.53 -6.27
N ARG A 25 -6.22 26.37 -6.71
CA ARG A 25 -6.98 25.40 -5.91
C ARG A 25 -6.52 23.98 -6.25
N LEU A 26 -6.68 23.07 -5.30
CA LEU A 26 -6.37 21.65 -5.51
C LEU A 26 -7.54 20.94 -6.18
N ALA A 27 -7.36 20.49 -7.41
CA ALA A 27 -8.39 19.80 -8.18
C ALA A 27 -8.91 18.51 -7.47
N CYS A 28 -8.06 17.80 -6.73
CA CYS A 28 -8.41 16.60 -5.98
C CYS A 28 -9.38 16.87 -4.80
N LEU A 29 -9.50 18.13 -4.36
CA LEU A 29 -10.37 18.53 -3.25
C LEU A 29 -11.66 19.23 -3.74
N ARG A 30 -11.90 19.29 -5.05
CA ARG A 30 -12.98 20.07 -5.66
C ARG A 30 -13.77 19.22 -6.66
N PRO A 31 -15.12 19.32 -6.66
CA PRO A 31 -15.90 18.77 -7.76
C PRO A 31 -15.58 19.55 -9.05
N ALA A 32 -15.47 18.85 -10.17
CA ALA A 32 -15.35 19.49 -11.48
C ALA A 32 -16.68 20.17 -11.87
N VAL A 33 -16.61 21.44 -12.26
CA VAL A 33 -17.80 22.24 -12.60
C VAL A 33 -17.88 22.52 -14.11
N GLY A 34 -16.84 22.20 -14.86
CA GLY A 34 -16.70 22.49 -16.29
C GLY A 34 -16.06 23.85 -16.57
N GLY A 35 -15.33 23.96 -17.68
CA GLY A 35 -14.62 25.18 -18.08
C GLY A 35 -13.39 25.53 -17.24
N GLU A 36 -12.99 24.65 -16.34
CA GLU A 36 -11.80 24.80 -15.49
C GLU A 36 -10.52 24.49 -16.28
N ARG A 37 -9.50 25.28 -16.05
CA ARG A 37 -8.15 24.98 -16.52
C ARG A 37 -7.40 24.23 -15.42
N LEU A 38 -7.02 23.00 -15.71
CA LEU A 38 -6.14 22.24 -14.83
C LEU A 38 -4.69 22.52 -15.25
N GLU A 39 -3.90 23.01 -14.33
CA GLU A 39 -2.45 23.09 -14.47
C GLU A 39 -1.88 21.98 -13.59
N LEU A 40 -1.24 21.01 -14.21
CA LEU A 40 -0.45 20.04 -13.48
C LEU A 40 0.78 20.83 -13.02
N ALA A 41 0.94 21.02 -11.69
CA ALA A 41 2.23 21.38 -11.15
C ALA A 41 3.25 20.46 -11.82
N GLU A 42 4.38 21.01 -12.27
CA GLU A 42 5.45 20.16 -12.82
C GLU A 42 5.63 19.01 -11.83
N ALA A 43 5.07 17.87 -12.19
CA ALA A 43 5.33 16.66 -11.49
C ALA A 43 6.84 16.56 -11.56
N GLY A 44 7.51 16.71 -10.43
CA GLY A 44 8.86 16.17 -10.32
C GLY A 44 8.72 14.79 -10.93
N PRO A 45 9.64 14.32 -11.78
CA PRO A 45 9.39 13.21 -12.67
C PRO A 45 8.59 12.19 -11.89
N ALA A 46 7.30 12.04 -12.24
CA ALA A 46 6.53 10.92 -11.76
C ALA A 46 7.50 9.78 -11.92
N PRO A 47 7.67 8.84 -10.97
CA PRO A 47 8.49 7.69 -11.23
C PRO A 47 7.95 7.16 -12.54
N ALA A 48 8.58 7.65 -13.60
CA ALA A 48 8.07 7.44 -14.92
C ALA A 48 8.12 5.94 -15.00
N TYR A 49 6.99 5.35 -15.29
CA TYR A 49 7.02 4.05 -15.89
C TYR A 49 7.91 4.27 -17.14
N ASP A 50 9.22 4.21 -16.89
CA ASP A 50 10.22 4.22 -17.93
C ASP A 50 10.58 2.76 -18.23
N PRO A 51 9.92 2.15 -19.23
CA PRO A 51 10.32 0.83 -19.68
C PRO A 51 11.75 0.83 -20.22
N ALA A 52 12.34 2.02 -20.50
CA ALA A 52 13.71 2.14 -20.97
C ALA A 52 14.75 2.13 -19.82
N ALA A 53 14.34 2.34 -18.56
CA ALA A 53 15.28 2.25 -17.42
C ALA A 53 15.72 0.81 -17.12
N VAL A 54 15.04 -0.21 -17.68
CA VAL A 54 15.47 -1.59 -17.67
C VAL A 54 15.98 -1.93 -19.06
N ALA A 55 17.29 -1.84 -19.28
CA ALA A 55 17.90 -2.38 -20.49
C ALA A 55 17.46 -3.85 -20.61
N PRO A 56 16.73 -4.24 -21.66
CA PRO A 56 16.35 -5.62 -21.82
C PRO A 56 17.64 -6.42 -21.95
N ALA A 57 17.92 -7.29 -21.00
CA ALA A 57 18.92 -8.31 -21.22
C ALA A 57 18.40 -9.17 -22.36
N ARG A 58 18.85 -8.88 -23.57
CA ARG A 58 18.65 -9.78 -24.72
C ARG A 58 19.45 -11.03 -24.43
N ASP A 59 18.82 -11.95 -23.70
CA ASP A 59 19.39 -13.27 -23.50
C ASP A 59 18.73 -14.24 -24.50
N PRO A 60 19.41 -14.56 -25.61
CA PRO A 60 18.89 -15.50 -26.58
C PRO A 60 18.72 -16.92 -26.00
N ALA A 61 19.38 -17.22 -24.86
CA ALA A 61 19.30 -18.52 -24.19
C ALA A 61 18.08 -18.68 -23.28
N ALA A 62 17.30 -17.63 -23.03
CA ALA A 62 16.21 -17.66 -22.03
C ALA A 62 15.00 -18.55 -22.40
N GLY A 63 15.00 -19.34 -23.46
CA GLY A 63 13.89 -20.23 -23.82
C GLY A 63 12.54 -19.50 -23.96
N GLU A 64 11.43 -20.12 -23.57
CA GLU A 64 10.12 -19.46 -23.49
C GLU A 64 10.06 -18.48 -22.31
N LEU A 65 9.36 -17.36 -22.51
CA LEU A 65 9.24 -16.31 -21.50
C LEU A 65 7.84 -16.29 -20.89
N GLY A 66 7.81 -16.01 -19.59
CA GLY A 66 6.59 -15.69 -18.84
C GLY A 66 6.62 -14.25 -18.34
N LEU A 67 5.46 -13.59 -18.29
CA LEU A 67 5.29 -12.29 -17.69
C LEU A 67 4.44 -12.41 -16.43
N ALA A 68 5.05 -12.18 -15.26
CA ALA A 68 4.36 -12.06 -13.98
C ALA A 68 4.06 -10.59 -13.69
N VAL A 69 2.84 -10.30 -13.24
CA VAL A 69 2.40 -8.93 -12.95
C VAL A 69 1.64 -8.92 -11.64
N ASP A 70 1.99 -7.98 -10.79
CA ASP A 70 1.25 -7.57 -9.61
C ASP A 70 0.63 -6.19 -9.88
N LEU A 71 -0.70 -6.12 -10.00
CA LEU A 71 -1.46 -4.91 -10.27
C LEU A 71 -2.15 -4.43 -9.00
N GLY A 72 -1.42 -3.65 -8.22
CA GLY A 72 -1.96 -2.96 -7.04
C GLY A 72 -2.85 -1.77 -7.39
N THR A 73 -3.51 -1.19 -6.40
CA THR A 73 -4.35 0.01 -6.57
C THR A 73 -3.54 1.22 -7.05
N THR A 74 -2.38 1.45 -6.45
CA THR A 74 -1.51 2.61 -6.73
C THR A 74 -0.33 2.24 -7.63
N GLY A 75 0.29 1.09 -7.38
CA GLY A 75 1.47 0.62 -8.09
C GLY A 75 1.21 -0.58 -8.98
N LEU A 76 2.14 -0.79 -9.90
CA LEU A 76 2.23 -2.00 -10.73
C LEU A 76 3.67 -2.49 -10.66
N ALA A 77 3.86 -3.77 -10.32
CA ALA A 77 5.15 -4.43 -10.39
C ALA A 77 5.10 -5.58 -11.40
N TRP A 78 6.21 -5.85 -12.06
CA TRP A 78 6.26 -6.89 -13.07
C TRP A 78 7.62 -7.58 -13.13
N ARG A 79 7.60 -8.81 -13.61
CA ARG A 79 8.80 -9.60 -13.85
C ARG A 79 8.63 -10.43 -15.12
N LEU A 80 9.58 -10.28 -16.02
CA LEU A 80 9.74 -11.12 -17.18
C LEU A 80 10.76 -12.19 -16.84
N LEU A 81 10.41 -13.45 -17.02
CA LEU A 81 11.23 -14.58 -16.57
C LEU A 81 11.29 -15.70 -17.63
N SER A 82 12.35 -16.47 -17.60
CA SER A 82 12.49 -17.71 -18.33
C SER A 82 11.60 -18.78 -17.71
N LEU A 83 10.74 -19.42 -18.50
CA LEU A 83 9.89 -20.51 -18.00
C LEU A 83 10.66 -21.82 -17.77
N ALA A 84 11.85 -21.95 -18.34
CA ALA A 84 12.66 -23.14 -18.23
C ALA A 84 13.35 -23.29 -16.86
N ASP A 85 13.83 -22.18 -16.30
CA ASP A 85 14.63 -22.14 -15.08
C ASP A 85 14.19 -21.10 -14.04
N GLY A 86 13.15 -20.34 -14.33
CA GLY A 86 12.62 -19.30 -13.44
C GLY A 86 13.50 -18.04 -13.33
N ARG A 87 14.59 -17.95 -14.10
CA ARG A 87 15.52 -16.81 -14.03
C ARG A 87 14.84 -15.53 -14.51
N THR A 88 14.98 -14.46 -13.73
CA THR A 88 14.52 -13.14 -14.08
C THR A 88 15.33 -12.59 -15.27
N VAL A 89 14.65 -12.23 -16.34
CA VAL A 89 15.23 -11.62 -17.55
C VAL A 89 15.15 -10.09 -17.44
N ALA A 90 14.03 -9.59 -16.93
CA ALA A 90 13.83 -8.17 -16.63
C ALA A 90 12.74 -8.04 -15.56
N GLU A 91 12.81 -7.01 -14.76
CA GLU A 91 11.76 -6.67 -13.81
C GLU A 91 11.66 -5.16 -13.62
N GLY A 92 10.55 -4.71 -13.10
CA GLY A 92 10.37 -3.30 -12.82
C GLY A 92 9.08 -3.02 -12.07
N ARG A 93 8.90 -1.76 -11.76
CA ARG A 93 7.71 -1.24 -11.09
C ARG A 93 7.37 0.13 -11.63
N GLY A 94 6.11 0.49 -11.51
CA GLY A 94 5.61 1.79 -11.94
C GLY A 94 4.29 2.12 -11.26
N VAL A 95 3.73 3.25 -11.63
CA VAL A 95 2.42 3.70 -11.15
C VAL A 95 1.32 2.95 -11.91
N ASN A 96 0.25 2.58 -11.23
CA ASN A 96 -0.93 2.04 -11.89
C ASN A 96 -1.53 3.10 -12.86
N PRO A 97 -1.67 2.80 -14.15
CA PRO A 97 -2.15 3.77 -15.14
C PRO A 97 -3.58 4.24 -14.92
N GLN A 98 -4.31 3.59 -14.02
CA GLN A 98 -5.68 3.95 -13.65
C GLN A 98 -5.75 5.00 -12.53
N LEU A 99 -4.60 5.44 -11.97
CA LEU A 99 -4.56 6.30 -10.77
C LEU A 99 -5.34 7.61 -10.96
N GLY A 100 -5.37 8.15 -12.18
CA GLY A 100 -6.14 9.37 -12.50
C GLY A 100 -7.66 9.22 -12.37
N ALA A 101 -8.19 8.00 -12.32
CA ALA A 101 -9.61 7.73 -12.12
C ALA A 101 -10.02 7.50 -10.65
N GLY A 102 -9.07 7.61 -9.73
CA GLY A 102 -9.30 7.46 -8.30
C GLY A 102 -8.11 6.83 -7.58
N GLY A 103 -7.73 7.39 -6.45
CA GLY A 103 -6.61 6.90 -5.61
C GLY A 103 -6.95 5.63 -4.82
N GLU A 104 -8.23 5.31 -4.67
CA GLU A 104 -8.73 4.19 -3.88
C GLU A 104 -9.63 3.25 -4.70
N VAL A 105 -9.81 2.03 -4.21
CA VAL A 105 -10.63 1.00 -4.87
C VAL A 105 -12.06 1.49 -5.10
N VAL A 106 -12.69 2.12 -4.10
CA VAL A 106 -14.09 2.55 -4.17
C VAL A 106 -14.29 3.65 -5.24
N SER A 107 -13.44 4.67 -5.24
CA SER A 107 -13.51 5.75 -6.25
C SER A 107 -13.28 5.22 -7.66
N ARG A 108 -12.39 4.25 -7.81
CA ARG A 108 -12.10 3.60 -9.09
C ARG A 108 -13.24 2.73 -9.59
N LEU A 109 -13.90 1.99 -8.70
CA LEU A 109 -15.12 1.24 -9.02
C LEU A 109 -16.25 2.19 -9.43
N ALA A 110 -16.43 3.30 -8.70
CA ALA A 110 -17.43 4.31 -9.06
C ALA A 110 -17.19 4.87 -10.47
N PHE A 111 -15.94 5.18 -10.82
CA PHE A 111 -15.57 5.58 -12.19
C PHE A 111 -15.81 4.48 -13.21
N ALA A 112 -15.44 3.24 -12.90
CA ALA A 112 -15.60 2.09 -13.80
C ALA A 112 -17.07 1.82 -14.16
N LEU A 113 -18.01 2.17 -13.26
CA LEU A 113 -19.45 2.02 -13.48
C LEU A 113 -20.05 3.15 -14.32
N THR A 114 -19.31 4.23 -14.61
CA THR A 114 -19.78 5.25 -15.56
C THR A 114 -19.75 4.73 -17.01
N PRO A 115 -20.57 5.25 -17.92
CA PRO A 115 -20.55 4.86 -19.32
C PRO A 115 -19.14 4.96 -19.93
N GLY A 116 -18.59 3.84 -20.41
CA GLY A 116 -17.23 3.74 -20.99
C GLY A 116 -16.08 3.78 -19.96
N GLY A 117 -16.36 4.03 -18.67
CA GLY A 117 -15.32 4.12 -17.64
C GLY A 117 -14.55 2.80 -17.44
N GLY A 118 -15.28 1.69 -17.33
CA GLY A 118 -14.67 0.36 -17.18
C GLY A 118 -13.78 -0.02 -18.36
N GLU A 119 -14.25 0.23 -19.59
CA GLU A 119 -13.48 -0.02 -20.81
C GLU A 119 -12.21 0.84 -20.88
N LEU A 120 -12.31 2.12 -20.50
CA LEU A 120 -11.15 3.02 -20.44
C LEU A 120 -10.11 2.49 -19.44
N LEU A 121 -10.51 2.14 -18.23
CA LEU A 121 -9.60 1.62 -17.19
C LEU A 121 -8.95 0.31 -17.64
N ARG A 122 -9.73 -0.59 -18.22
CA ARG A 122 -9.22 -1.83 -18.79
C ARG A 122 -8.18 -1.57 -19.88
N ARG A 123 -8.48 -0.69 -20.82
CA ARG A 123 -7.58 -0.32 -21.92
C ARG A 123 -6.25 0.22 -21.43
N LEU A 124 -6.26 1.12 -20.42
CA LEU A 124 -5.05 1.71 -19.85
C LEU A 124 -4.08 0.62 -19.33
N VAL A 125 -4.60 -0.38 -18.63
CA VAL A 125 -3.77 -1.49 -18.14
C VAL A 125 -3.29 -2.38 -19.28
N LEU A 126 -4.17 -2.73 -20.21
CA LEU A 126 -3.78 -3.57 -21.35
C LEU A 126 -2.70 -2.91 -22.22
N ASP A 127 -2.72 -1.58 -22.37
CA ASP A 127 -1.67 -0.84 -23.09
C ASP A 127 -0.31 -0.96 -22.37
N VAL A 128 -0.28 -0.97 -21.05
CA VAL A 128 0.93 -1.23 -20.27
C VAL A 128 1.39 -2.68 -20.46
N LEU A 129 0.49 -3.65 -20.31
CA LEU A 129 0.84 -5.07 -20.45
C LEU A 129 1.41 -5.39 -21.85
N VAL A 130 0.87 -4.79 -22.90
CA VAL A 130 1.40 -4.94 -24.28
C VAL A 130 2.82 -4.40 -24.40
N ARG A 131 3.09 -3.21 -23.79
CA ARG A 131 4.44 -2.64 -23.76
C ARG A 131 5.42 -3.53 -23.00
N LEU A 132 5.01 -4.04 -21.83
CA LEU A 132 5.82 -4.97 -21.03
C LEU A 132 6.14 -6.26 -21.79
N ALA A 133 5.14 -6.83 -22.45
CA ALA A 133 5.31 -8.04 -23.25
C ALA A 133 6.28 -7.84 -24.43
N ALA A 134 6.48 -6.61 -24.89
CA ALA A 134 7.40 -6.27 -25.97
C ALA A 134 8.85 -6.03 -25.53
N LEU A 135 9.12 -5.86 -24.23
CA LEU A 135 10.44 -5.42 -23.72
C LEU A 135 11.58 -6.36 -24.10
N ALA A 136 11.37 -7.68 -24.12
CA ALA A 136 12.44 -8.64 -24.44
C ALA A 136 12.67 -8.83 -25.95
N GLY A 137 11.98 -8.07 -26.80
CA GLY A 137 12.04 -8.25 -28.27
C GLY A 137 11.36 -9.53 -28.79
N ARG A 138 10.78 -10.32 -27.90
CA ARG A 138 9.94 -11.50 -28.21
C ARG A 138 8.79 -11.60 -27.22
N LYS A 139 7.63 -12.08 -27.66
CA LYS A 139 6.44 -12.16 -26.83
C LYS A 139 6.57 -13.26 -25.79
N PRO A 140 6.12 -13.03 -24.53
CA PRO A 140 5.96 -14.10 -23.56
C PRO A 140 4.88 -15.09 -24.04
N SER A 141 5.06 -16.37 -23.73
CA SER A 141 4.09 -17.43 -24.05
C SER A 141 3.06 -17.61 -22.93
N ALA A 142 3.35 -17.11 -21.73
CA ALA A 142 2.47 -17.19 -20.56
C ALA A 142 2.42 -15.85 -19.81
N LEU A 143 1.28 -15.57 -19.19
CA LEU A 143 1.05 -14.39 -18.34
C LEU A 143 0.36 -14.84 -17.06
N CYS A 144 0.81 -14.31 -15.92
CA CYS A 144 0.08 -14.38 -14.67
C CYS A 144 -0.19 -12.95 -14.16
N LEU A 145 -1.45 -12.68 -13.84
CA LEU A 145 -1.89 -11.35 -13.39
C LEU A 145 -2.50 -11.49 -12.00
N ALA A 146 -1.81 -11.00 -10.98
CA ALA A 146 -2.28 -10.89 -9.61
C ALA A 146 -2.65 -9.44 -9.30
N GLY A 147 -3.53 -9.24 -8.34
CA GLY A 147 -3.97 -7.92 -7.88
C GLY A 147 -5.26 -8.02 -7.07
N ASN A 148 -5.70 -6.90 -6.51
CA ASN A 148 -6.92 -6.89 -5.73
C ASN A 148 -8.17 -7.19 -6.58
N SER A 149 -9.26 -7.56 -5.91
CA SER A 149 -10.47 -8.05 -6.59
C SER A 149 -11.05 -7.08 -7.61
N ALA A 150 -11.02 -5.78 -7.31
CA ALA A 150 -11.54 -4.75 -8.22
C ALA A 150 -10.64 -4.59 -9.46
N MET A 151 -9.31 -4.55 -9.28
CA MET A 151 -8.38 -4.45 -10.40
C MET A 151 -8.50 -5.65 -11.34
N MET A 152 -8.61 -6.84 -10.77
CA MET A 152 -8.79 -8.07 -11.56
C MET A 152 -10.12 -8.07 -12.31
N ALA A 153 -11.22 -7.68 -11.66
CA ALA A 153 -12.53 -7.62 -12.31
C ALA A 153 -12.55 -6.60 -13.47
N ILE A 154 -11.95 -5.41 -13.28
CA ILE A 154 -11.87 -4.38 -14.34
C ILE A 154 -11.05 -4.89 -15.51
N VAL A 155 -9.85 -5.41 -15.28
CA VAL A 155 -8.94 -5.83 -16.38
C VAL A 155 -9.46 -7.06 -17.13
N CYS A 156 -10.12 -7.98 -16.43
CA CYS A 156 -10.68 -9.20 -17.02
C CYS A 156 -12.11 -9.00 -17.54
N ASP A 157 -12.63 -7.76 -17.52
CA ASP A 157 -13.98 -7.44 -17.99
C ASP A 157 -15.07 -8.28 -17.30
N LYS A 158 -15.04 -8.28 -15.98
CA LYS A 158 -15.97 -9.05 -15.14
C LYS A 158 -16.95 -8.11 -14.42
N PRO A 159 -18.12 -8.61 -13.98
CA PRO A 159 -19.14 -7.78 -13.32
C PRO A 159 -18.60 -7.09 -12.06
N LEU A 160 -18.83 -5.78 -11.93
CA LEU A 160 -18.33 -4.91 -10.84
C LEU A 160 -19.37 -4.62 -9.76
N ALA A 161 -20.66 -4.82 -10.04
CA ALA A 161 -21.75 -4.37 -9.16
C ALA A 161 -21.65 -4.92 -7.74
N GLY A 162 -21.29 -6.20 -7.58
CA GLY A 162 -21.12 -6.81 -6.27
C GLY A 162 -19.90 -6.30 -5.48
N LEU A 163 -18.92 -5.69 -6.16
CA LEU A 163 -17.76 -5.06 -5.51
C LEU A 163 -18.03 -3.61 -5.12
N ALA A 164 -18.96 -2.95 -5.81
CA ALA A 164 -19.21 -1.52 -5.65
C ALA A 164 -20.29 -1.19 -4.60
N HIS A 165 -21.20 -2.11 -4.32
CA HIS A 165 -22.34 -1.88 -3.45
C HIS A 165 -22.52 -2.99 -2.42
N ALA A 166 -22.90 -2.59 -1.20
CA ALA A 166 -23.24 -3.55 -0.15
C ALA A 166 -24.63 -4.20 -0.43
N PRO A 167 -24.83 -5.49 -0.08
CA PRO A 167 -23.82 -6.37 0.52
C PRO A 167 -22.76 -6.77 -0.51
N TYR A 168 -21.48 -6.56 -0.14
CA TYR A 168 -20.38 -6.83 -1.04
C TYR A 168 -20.24 -8.33 -1.34
N GLY A 169 -19.98 -8.67 -2.61
CA GLY A 169 -19.87 -10.06 -3.04
C GLY A 169 -19.08 -10.21 -4.34
N LEU A 170 -18.55 -11.41 -4.56
CA LEU A 170 -17.84 -11.77 -5.78
C LEU A 170 -18.79 -12.48 -6.76
N SER A 171 -19.01 -11.88 -7.93
CA SER A 171 -19.69 -12.53 -9.06
C SER A 171 -18.72 -13.42 -9.87
N TRP A 172 -17.43 -13.17 -9.74
CA TRP A 172 -16.36 -13.92 -10.38
C TRP A 172 -15.23 -14.12 -9.37
N ARG A 173 -14.62 -15.31 -9.37
CA ARG A 173 -13.67 -15.70 -8.32
C ARG A 173 -12.23 -15.91 -8.81
N GLY A 174 -11.92 -15.68 -10.08
CA GLY A 174 -10.60 -16.04 -10.60
C GLY A 174 -10.33 -17.56 -10.54
N GLY A 175 -9.08 -17.94 -10.33
CA GLY A 175 -8.65 -19.35 -10.38
C GLY A 175 -8.69 -19.93 -11.79
N GLU A 176 -8.63 -19.08 -12.79
CA GLU A 176 -8.78 -19.49 -14.21
C GLU A 176 -7.84 -18.72 -15.14
N THR A 177 -7.72 -19.21 -16.34
CA THR A 177 -6.99 -18.52 -17.41
C THR A 177 -7.96 -17.72 -18.27
N VAL A 178 -7.72 -16.43 -18.41
CA VAL A 178 -8.58 -15.45 -19.10
C VAL A 178 -7.88 -14.91 -20.33
N ALA A 179 -8.60 -14.84 -21.46
CA ALA A 179 -8.13 -14.18 -22.66
C ALA A 179 -8.29 -12.66 -22.54
N LEU A 180 -7.19 -11.92 -22.48
CA LEU A 180 -7.20 -10.45 -22.36
C LEU A 180 -7.31 -9.76 -23.73
N GLY A 181 -6.97 -10.44 -24.83
CA GLY A 181 -6.92 -9.89 -26.17
C GLY A 181 -5.63 -9.10 -26.46
N ARG A 182 -5.65 -8.26 -27.50
CA ARG A 182 -4.54 -7.35 -27.88
C ARG A 182 -3.20 -8.06 -28.15
N GLY A 183 -3.24 -9.34 -28.51
CA GLY A 183 -2.04 -10.15 -28.78
C GLY A 183 -1.24 -10.53 -27.56
N LEU A 184 -1.79 -10.33 -26.35
CA LEU A 184 -1.25 -10.89 -25.11
C LEU A 184 -1.55 -12.39 -25.04
N PRO A 185 -0.68 -13.19 -24.37
CA PRO A 185 -1.02 -14.57 -24.05
C PRO A 185 -2.19 -14.62 -23.08
N PRO A 186 -2.93 -15.75 -23.00
CA PRO A 186 -3.92 -15.93 -21.95
C PRO A 186 -3.29 -15.77 -20.57
N ALA A 187 -3.96 -15.02 -19.69
CA ALA A 187 -3.47 -14.70 -18.36
C ALA A 187 -4.09 -15.64 -17.32
N TYR A 188 -3.27 -16.37 -16.57
CA TYR A 188 -3.74 -16.98 -15.34
C TYR A 188 -3.98 -15.90 -14.29
N VAL A 189 -5.19 -15.88 -13.71
CA VAL A 189 -5.57 -15.01 -12.60
C VAL A 189 -5.79 -15.90 -11.38
N PRO A 190 -4.98 -15.77 -10.32
CA PRO A 190 -5.18 -16.52 -9.08
C PRO A 190 -6.57 -16.28 -8.48
N PRO A 191 -7.08 -17.17 -7.61
CA PRO A 191 -8.39 -17.01 -7.02
C PRO A 191 -8.52 -15.76 -6.16
N LEU A 192 -9.69 -15.12 -6.22
CA LEU A 192 -10.09 -14.06 -5.30
C LEU A 192 -10.69 -14.70 -4.05
N LEU A 193 -10.18 -14.35 -2.89
CA LEU A 193 -10.63 -14.90 -1.61
C LEU A 193 -11.90 -14.20 -1.09
N GLY A 194 -12.06 -12.92 -1.42
CA GLY A 194 -13.19 -12.10 -1.01
C GLY A 194 -13.30 -10.80 -1.83
N PRO A 195 -14.36 -10.00 -1.61
CA PRO A 195 -14.55 -8.74 -2.32
C PRO A 195 -13.37 -7.78 -2.20
N PHE A 196 -12.69 -7.79 -1.04
CA PHE A 196 -11.56 -6.94 -0.71
C PHE A 196 -10.29 -7.75 -0.38
N VAL A 197 -10.25 -9.04 -0.68
CA VAL A 197 -9.08 -9.91 -0.51
C VAL A 197 -8.87 -10.61 -1.85
N GLY A 198 -7.93 -10.11 -2.63
CA GLY A 198 -7.82 -10.40 -4.05
C GLY A 198 -6.87 -11.54 -4.42
N ALA A 199 -6.52 -11.55 -5.70
CA ALA A 199 -5.57 -12.49 -6.28
C ALA A 199 -4.12 -12.21 -5.85
N ASP A 200 -3.81 -10.99 -5.44
CA ASP A 200 -2.55 -10.59 -4.79
C ASP A 200 -2.30 -11.38 -3.52
N VAL A 201 -3.31 -11.43 -2.64
CA VAL A 201 -3.23 -12.18 -1.38
C VAL A 201 -3.12 -13.68 -1.62
N SER A 202 -3.91 -14.26 -2.52
CA SER A 202 -3.82 -15.69 -2.81
C SER A 202 -2.49 -16.08 -3.46
N ALA A 203 -1.96 -15.24 -4.35
CA ALA A 203 -0.63 -15.40 -4.92
C ALA A 203 0.45 -15.30 -3.85
N GLY A 204 0.40 -14.25 -3.01
CA GLY A 204 1.35 -14.01 -1.95
C GLY A 204 1.34 -15.11 -0.88
N LEU A 205 0.16 -15.55 -0.45
CA LEU A 205 0.02 -16.65 0.51
C LEU A 205 0.57 -17.96 -0.07
N THR A 206 0.32 -18.26 -1.35
CA THR A 206 0.86 -19.45 -2.00
C THR A 206 2.39 -19.41 -2.05
N ALA A 207 2.98 -18.26 -2.39
CA ALA A 207 4.43 -18.09 -2.40
C ALA A 207 5.05 -18.25 -1.01
N LEU A 208 4.38 -17.73 0.02
CA LEU A 208 4.86 -17.86 1.39
C LEU A 208 4.75 -19.29 1.90
N VAL A 209 3.61 -19.96 1.70
CA VAL A 209 3.41 -21.35 2.11
C VAL A 209 4.37 -22.31 1.41
N ALA A 210 4.77 -22.02 0.17
CA ALA A 210 5.79 -22.80 -0.53
C ALA A 210 7.16 -22.79 0.15
N GLN A 211 7.42 -21.83 1.04
CA GLN A 211 8.65 -21.72 1.85
C GLN A 211 8.57 -22.49 3.18
N ASN A 212 7.47 -23.20 3.44
CA ASN A 212 7.22 -23.96 4.67
C ASN A 212 7.37 -23.13 5.97
N PRO A 213 6.63 -22.02 6.13
CA PRO A 213 6.69 -21.19 7.31
C PRO A 213 6.20 -21.94 8.56
N ALA A 214 6.69 -21.54 9.74
CA ALA A 214 6.17 -22.05 11.01
C ALA A 214 4.77 -21.48 11.31
N TYR A 215 3.86 -22.30 11.78
CA TYR A 215 2.50 -21.92 12.15
C TYR A 215 2.34 -21.76 13.67
N PRO A 216 1.40 -20.93 14.16
CA PRO A 216 0.60 -19.98 13.37
C PRO A 216 1.42 -18.75 12.97
N PHE A 217 1.12 -18.15 11.81
CA PHE A 217 1.75 -16.92 11.37
C PHE A 217 0.73 -15.89 10.89
N LEU A 218 1.13 -14.62 10.91
CA LEU A 218 0.38 -13.53 10.30
C LEU A 218 1.13 -13.06 9.02
N LEU A 219 0.45 -13.07 7.89
CA LEU A 219 0.85 -12.34 6.70
C LEU A 219 0.13 -10.98 6.73
N ALA A 220 0.89 -9.88 6.69
CA ALA A 220 0.37 -8.52 6.58
C ALA A 220 0.90 -7.92 5.28
N ASP A 221 0.05 -7.86 4.27
CA ASP A 221 0.31 -7.12 3.04
C ASP A 221 -0.18 -5.68 3.25
N LEU A 222 0.78 -4.76 3.31
CA LEU A 222 0.54 -3.36 3.64
C LEU A 222 0.72 -2.50 2.39
N GLY A 223 -0.38 -1.97 1.90
CA GLY A 223 -0.46 -1.07 0.75
C GLY A 223 -1.49 0.04 0.99
N THR A 224 -2.26 0.39 -0.04
CA THR A 224 -3.45 1.27 0.08
C THR A 224 -4.51 0.66 1.00
N ASN A 225 -4.55 -0.68 1.06
CA ASN A 225 -5.26 -1.44 2.09
C ASN A 225 -4.24 -2.24 2.91
N ALA A 226 -4.66 -2.72 4.08
CA ALA A 226 -4.01 -3.80 4.80
C ALA A 226 -4.80 -5.08 4.55
N GLU A 227 -4.27 -5.95 3.72
CA GLU A 227 -4.76 -7.31 3.61
C GLU A 227 -3.97 -8.19 4.58
N MET A 228 -4.68 -8.77 5.56
CA MET A 228 -4.06 -9.63 6.55
C MET A 228 -4.60 -11.05 6.46
N VAL A 229 -3.68 -12.02 6.55
CA VAL A 229 -4.03 -13.45 6.64
C VAL A 229 -3.41 -14.05 7.88
N LEU A 230 -4.25 -14.53 8.79
CA LEU A 230 -3.83 -15.34 9.92
C LEU A 230 -3.90 -16.82 9.53
N ALA A 231 -2.74 -17.41 9.37
CA ALA A 231 -2.56 -18.82 9.05
C ALA A 231 -2.45 -19.63 10.34
N LEU A 232 -3.47 -20.41 10.66
CA LEU A 232 -3.55 -21.20 11.88
C LEU A 232 -2.82 -22.54 11.75
N ALA A 233 -2.94 -23.15 10.59
CA ALA A 233 -2.33 -24.42 10.20
C ALA A 233 -2.36 -24.52 8.67
N PRO A 234 -1.65 -25.48 8.04
CA PRO A 234 -1.82 -25.77 6.63
C PRO A 234 -3.29 -25.98 6.25
N GLY A 235 -3.78 -25.21 5.25
CA GLY A 235 -5.17 -25.29 4.79
C GLY A 235 -6.21 -24.65 5.73
N ARG A 236 -5.82 -23.88 6.72
CA ARG A 236 -6.72 -23.20 7.65
C ARG A 236 -6.33 -21.75 7.87
N TYR A 237 -7.05 -20.85 7.21
CA TYR A 237 -6.73 -19.42 7.14
C TYR A 237 -7.93 -18.54 7.54
N LEU A 238 -7.65 -17.42 8.18
CA LEU A 238 -8.57 -16.31 8.35
C LEU A 238 -8.00 -15.09 7.63
N ALA A 239 -8.83 -14.35 6.91
CA ALA A 239 -8.37 -13.16 6.22
C ALA A 239 -9.27 -11.96 6.50
N ALA A 240 -8.67 -10.78 6.54
CA ALA A 240 -9.36 -9.51 6.67
C ALA A 240 -8.69 -8.46 5.78
N SER A 241 -9.47 -7.47 5.35
CA SER A 241 -8.96 -6.29 4.64
C SER A 241 -9.47 -5.04 5.33
N ALA A 242 -8.57 -4.10 5.59
CA ALA A 242 -8.87 -2.78 6.14
C ALA A 242 -8.37 -1.69 5.21
N PRO A 243 -9.17 -0.64 4.93
CA PRO A 243 -8.68 0.49 4.16
C PRO A 243 -7.68 1.30 5.01
N LEU A 244 -6.45 1.44 4.53
CA LEU A 244 -5.43 2.29 5.16
C LEU A 244 -5.41 3.69 4.55
N GLY A 245 -5.94 3.84 3.37
CA GLY A 245 -5.78 5.04 2.56
C GLY A 245 -4.36 5.18 2.00
N PRO A 246 -4.10 6.20 1.20
CA PRO A 246 -2.82 6.36 0.51
C PRO A 246 -1.72 6.99 1.39
N ALA A 247 -1.97 7.23 2.68
CA ALA A 247 -1.01 7.90 3.58
C ALA A 247 0.31 7.11 3.72
N LEU A 248 0.25 5.77 3.78
CA LEU A 248 1.44 4.92 3.81
C LEU A 248 2.24 4.94 2.50
N GLU A 249 1.65 5.41 1.42
CA GLU A 249 2.33 5.63 0.14
C GLU A 249 2.87 7.07 0.01
N GLY A 250 2.77 7.86 1.09
CA GLY A 250 3.17 9.27 1.13
C GLY A 250 2.18 10.20 0.43
N VAL A 251 0.98 9.74 0.11
CA VAL A 251 -0.06 10.55 -0.53
C VAL A 251 -1.07 11.03 0.53
N GLY A 252 -1.41 12.33 0.49
CA GLY A 252 -2.34 12.92 1.46
C GLY A 252 -1.66 13.54 2.69
N LEU A 253 -0.40 13.23 2.96
CA LEU A 253 0.43 13.90 3.97
C LEU A 253 1.06 15.17 3.39
N THR A 254 1.37 16.16 4.24
CA THR A 254 1.72 17.52 3.80
C THR A 254 2.96 17.56 2.89
N ASP A 255 4.08 17.02 3.34
CA ASP A 255 5.29 16.87 2.53
C ASP A 255 5.48 15.40 2.09
N GLY A 256 4.35 14.68 1.95
CA GLY A 256 4.34 13.29 1.54
C GLY A 256 4.73 13.10 0.08
N ALA A 257 5.52 12.07 -0.19
CA ALA A 257 5.95 11.72 -1.54
C ALA A 257 6.06 10.20 -1.70
N MET A 258 5.85 9.71 -2.90
CA MET A 258 6.16 8.32 -3.24
C MET A 258 7.68 8.11 -3.17
N ALA A 259 8.12 6.92 -2.72
CA ALA A 259 9.53 6.59 -2.63
C ALA A 259 10.23 6.74 -4.00
N GLY A 260 11.26 7.57 -4.05
CA GLY A 260 11.99 7.91 -5.26
C GLY A 260 13.20 8.82 -4.97
N PRO A 261 14.00 9.17 -5.97
CA PRO A 261 15.19 9.98 -5.77
C PRO A 261 14.91 11.29 -5.01
N GLY A 262 15.69 11.55 -3.94
CA GLY A 262 15.57 12.73 -3.10
C GLY A 262 14.43 12.68 -2.07
N VAL A 263 13.71 11.55 -1.93
CA VAL A 263 12.66 11.35 -0.92
C VAL A 263 13.24 10.64 0.28
N ALA A 264 12.96 11.12 1.51
CA ALA A 264 13.33 10.45 2.74
C ALA A 264 12.45 9.20 2.94
N VAL A 265 13.07 8.03 2.99
CA VAL A 265 12.40 6.74 3.19
C VAL A 265 12.55 6.21 4.61
N ASP A 266 13.48 6.78 5.36
CA ASP A 266 13.73 6.45 6.78
C ASP A 266 14.34 7.67 7.49
N PHE A 267 14.44 7.61 8.81
CA PHE A 267 15.13 8.58 9.66
C PHE A 267 15.99 7.86 10.69
N GLU A 268 17.17 8.40 10.90
CA GLU A 268 18.11 7.95 11.93
C GLU A 268 18.26 9.00 13.02
N LEU A 269 18.32 8.52 14.28
CA LEU A 269 18.63 9.36 15.43
C LEU A 269 20.12 9.27 15.71
N THR A 270 20.82 10.38 15.48
CA THR A 270 22.26 10.50 15.71
C THR A 270 22.55 11.43 16.91
N PRO A 271 23.78 11.43 17.46
CA PRO A 271 24.17 12.41 18.48
C PRO A 271 24.01 13.87 18.03
N ALA A 272 24.12 14.12 16.71
CA ALA A 272 23.89 15.45 16.12
C ALA A 272 22.41 15.82 15.99
N GLY A 273 21.52 14.84 16.07
CA GLY A 273 20.06 14.98 15.93
C GLY A 273 19.47 14.02 14.91
N LEU A 274 18.34 14.42 14.33
CA LEU A 274 17.60 13.62 13.36
C LEU A 274 18.22 13.79 11.95
N ALA A 275 18.53 12.69 11.29
CA ALA A 275 19.05 12.63 9.91
C ALA A 275 18.09 11.86 9.00
N PRO A 276 17.71 12.40 7.82
CA PRO A 276 16.91 11.66 6.85
C PRO A 276 17.79 10.63 6.10
N VAL A 277 17.23 9.46 5.84
CA VAL A 277 17.80 8.44 4.93
C VAL A 277 17.06 8.55 3.61
N LEU A 278 17.77 8.96 2.55
CA LEU A 278 17.16 9.18 1.24
C LEU A 278 17.07 7.88 0.43
N PHE A 279 16.07 7.82 -0.44
CA PHE A 279 15.95 6.74 -1.42
C PHE A 279 17.22 6.66 -2.29
N GLY A 280 17.77 5.43 -2.43
CA GLY A 280 19.07 5.20 -3.08
C GLY A 280 20.23 5.01 -2.10
N GLY A 281 19.97 5.15 -0.80
CA GLY A 281 20.95 4.87 0.27
C GLY A 281 21.99 5.98 0.47
N PRO A 282 23.16 5.65 1.04
CA PRO A 282 24.16 6.62 1.51
C PRO A 282 24.75 7.54 0.44
N GLU A 283 24.65 7.15 -0.82
CA GLU A 283 25.13 7.97 -1.93
C GLU A 283 24.17 9.11 -2.32
N ALA A 284 22.91 9.04 -1.87
CA ALA A 284 21.94 10.09 -2.09
C ALA A 284 22.20 11.23 -1.10
N THR A 285 22.53 12.41 -1.61
CA THR A 285 22.88 13.60 -0.82
C THR A 285 21.91 14.75 -1.07
N GLY A 286 21.84 15.67 -0.10
CA GLY A 286 21.01 16.90 -0.18
C GLY A 286 19.80 16.87 0.75
N PRO A 287 19.06 17.99 0.82
CA PRO A 287 17.84 18.05 1.62
C PRO A 287 16.74 17.17 1.00
N PRO A 288 15.90 16.54 1.79
CA PRO A 288 14.79 15.74 1.30
C PRO A 288 13.77 16.62 0.54
N ARG A 289 13.23 16.09 -0.56
CA ARG A 289 12.16 16.73 -1.34
C ARG A 289 10.76 16.35 -0.83
N GLY A 290 10.70 15.40 0.09
CA GLY A 290 9.48 14.87 0.68
C GLY A 290 9.79 13.65 1.54
N ILE A 291 8.78 13.11 2.18
CA ILE A 291 8.89 11.95 3.07
C ILE A 291 7.96 10.84 2.55
N ALA A 292 8.48 9.64 2.36
CA ALA A 292 7.67 8.48 2.04
C ALA A 292 6.96 7.93 3.29
N GLY A 293 5.92 7.14 3.10
CA GLY A 293 5.15 6.57 4.21
C GLY A 293 6.00 5.85 5.27
N PRO A 294 6.96 4.95 4.91
CA PRO A 294 7.87 4.35 5.87
C PRO A 294 8.67 5.38 6.67
N GLY A 295 9.15 6.44 6.00
CA GLY A 295 9.84 7.55 6.64
C GLY A 295 8.97 8.29 7.67
N TYR A 296 7.69 8.53 7.35
CA TYR A 296 6.74 9.12 8.32
C TYR A 296 6.54 8.25 9.55
N LEU A 297 6.37 6.94 9.39
CA LEU A 297 6.23 6.03 10.52
C LEU A 297 7.50 5.99 11.38
N ARG A 298 8.67 5.94 10.75
CA ARG A 298 9.93 5.98 11.49
C ARG A 298 10.12 7.29 12.23
N LEU A 299 9.81 8.42 11.59
CA LEU A 299 9.83 9.74 12.21
C LEU A 299 8.89 9.80 13.43
N ALA A 300 7.64 9.39 13.26
CA ALA A 300 6.66 9.37 14.34
C ALA A 300 7.11 8.46 15.51
N ALA A 301 7.69 7.29 15.22
CA ALA A 301 8.23 6.38 16.22
C ALA A 301 9.38 7.04 17.01
N ILE A 302 10.34 7.66 16.32
CA ILE A 302 11.43 8.41 16.99
C ILE A 302 10.87 9.53 17.88
N LEU A 303 9.93 10.32 17.38
CA LEU A 303 9.34 11.42 18.15
C LEU A 303 8.55 10.90 19.38
N ARG A 304 7.90 9.73 19.23
CA ARG A 304 7.20 9.06 20.33
C ARG A 304 8.19 8.54 21.39
N GLU A 305 9.25 7.86 20.98
CA GLU A 305 10.31 7.34 21.88
C GLU A 305 11.03 8.47 22.63
N GLN A 306 11.25 9.61 21.96
CA GLN A 306 11.91 10.77 22.55
C GLN A 306 10.99 11.67 23.36
N GLY A 307 9.68 11.34 23.47
CA GLY A 307 8.70 12.12 24.23
C GLY A 307 8.32 13.46 23.60
N VAL A 308 8.51 13.61 22.30
CA VAL A 308 8.05 14.78 21.52
C VAL A 308 6.59 14.61 21.09
N LEU A 309 6.18 13.37 20.80
CA LEU A 309 4.78 12.96 20.64
C LEU A 309 4.34 12.14 21.85
N ASP A 310 3.14 12.39 22.35
CA ASP A 310 2.50 11.58 23.38
C ASP A 310 1.76 10.37 22.78
N ALA A 311 1.11 9.57 23.63
CA ALA A 311 0.37 8.39 23.18
C ALA A 311 -0.84 8.74 22.32
N ASP A 312 -1.43 9.90 22.51
CA ASP A 312 -2.57 10.39 21.73
C ASP A 312 -2.14 11.02 20.39
N GLY A 313 -0.83 10.98 20.08
CA GLY A 313 -0.28 11.57 18.84
C GLY A 313 -0.18 13.09 18.89
N ARG A 314 -0.28 13.70 20.07
CA ARG A 314 -0.14 15.16 20.23
C ARG A 314 1.31 15.53 20.49
N PHE A 315 1.72 16.69 19.99
CA PHE A 315 3.01 17.27 20.38
C PHE A 315 2.99 17.61 21.88
N ALA A 316 3.91 17.01 22.63
CA ALA A 316 3.95 17.11 24.08
C ALA A 316 4.18 18.55 24.57
N GLN A 317 3.38 18.97 25.56
CA GLN A 317 3.50 20.29 26.18
C GLN A 317 4.58 20.29 27.26
N ASN A 318 4.79 19.18 27.95
CA ASN A 318 5.83 19.02 28.96
C ASN A 318 7.20 18.81 28.32
N PRO A 319 8.30 19.26 28.99
CA PRO A 319 9.64 19.01 28.48
C PRO A 319 9.91 17.50 28.26
N ALA A 320 10.47 17.16 27.12
CA ALA A 320 10.87 15.79 26.83
C ALA A 320 11.90 15.26 27.85
N PRO A 321 11.86 13.98 28.23
CA PRO A 321 12.64 13.45 29.35
C PRO A 321 14.15 13.46 29.07
N THR A 322 14.57 13.31 27.82
CA THR A 322 15.98 13.24 27.44
C THR A 322 16.50 14.60 26.92
N PRO A 323 17.81 14.88 27.04
CA PRO A 323 18.40 16.08 26.40
C PRO A 323 18.17 16.10 24.88
N LEU A 324 18.25 14.96 24.22
CA LEU A 324 18.03 14.83 22.78
C LEU A 324 16.56 15.08 22.46
N GLY A 325 15.63 14.51 23.22
CA GLY A 325 14.19 14.76 23.09
C GLY A 325 13.86 16.25 23.22
N ARG A 326 14.46 16.97 24.20
CA ARG A 326 14.27 18.42 24.32
C ARG A 326 14.81 19.20 23.11
N ARG A 327 15.94 18.78 22.53
CA ARG A 327 16.46 19.38 21.29
C ARG A 327 15.53 19.16 20.11
N LEU A 328 14.94 17.96 20.00
CA LEU A 328 13.92 17.68 18.97
C LEU A 328 12.64 18.48 19.25
N GLN A 329 12.19 18.53 20.50
CA GLN A 329 10.98 19.29 20.88
C GLN A 329 11.11 20.79 20.56
N ALA A 330 12.31 21.37 20.65
CA ALA A 330 12.57 22.75 20.26
C ALA A 330 12.38 23.02 18.76
N ARG A 331 12.28 21.98 17.92
CA ARG A 331 11.97 22.08 16.48
C ARG A 331 10.46 22.09 16.19
N VAL A 332 9.63 21.96 17.23
CA VAL A 332 8.18 22.10 17.12
C VAL A 332 7.82 23.57 17.11
N ALA A 333 7.15 24.01 16.07
CA ALA A 333 6.66 25.38 15.90
C ALA A 333 5.13 25.38 15.73
N ARG A 334 4.55 26.55 15.49
CA ARG A 334 3.16 26.70 15.05
C ARG A 334 3.12 27.35 13.67
N GLN A 335 2.36 26.74 12.75
CA GLN A 335 2.11 27.27 11.43
C GLN A 335 0.63 27.11 11.09
N GLY A 336 -0.05 28.19 10.69
CA GLY A 336 -1.49 28.14 10.40
C GLY A 336 -2.37 27.74 11.59
N GLY A 337 -1.91 28.00 12.83
CA GLY A 337 -2.62 27.60 14.06
C GLY A 337 -2.36 26.16 14.51
N GLU A 338 -1.65 25.36 13.73
CA GLU A 338 -1.36 23.96 13.96
C GLU A 338 0.10 23.73 14.40
N ALA A 339 0.34 22.72 15.22
CA ALA A 339 1.70 22.33 15.60
C ALA A 339 2.38 21.61 14.43
N VAL A 340 3.64 21.93 14.19
CA VAL A 340 4.46 21.38 13.12
C VAL A 340 5.87 21.09 13.60
N PHE A 341 6.39 19.93 13.25
CA PHE A 341 7.78 19.54 13.50
C PHE A 341 8.57 19.66 12.19
N ASP A 342 9.73 20.33 12.25
CA ASP A 342 10.69 20.38 11.14
C ASP A 342 11.54 19.10 11.12
N ALA A 343 11.37 18.27 10.10
CA ALA A 343 12.11 17.03 9.89
C ALA A 343 13.18 17.25 8.79
N ALA A 344 14.23 18.01 9.12
CA ALA A 344 15.35 18.29 8.19
C ALA A 344 14.92 18.97 6.88
N GLY A 345 14.01 19.93 6.97
CA GLY A 345 13.48 20.70 5.84
C GLY A 345 12.13 20.20 5.31
N CYS A 346 11.70 19.00 5.69
CA CYS A 346 10.32 18.54 5.52
C CYS A 346 9.54 18.75 6.83
N ARG A 347 8.21 18.75 6.73
CA ARG A 347 7.32 19.07 7.84
C ARG A 347 6.42 17.90 8.20
N LEU A 348 6.22 17.70 9.48
CA LEU A 348 5.20 16.82 10.05
C LEU A 348 4.21 17.67 10.84
N PHE A 349 3.01 17.84 10.33
CA PHE A 349 1.93 18.55 11.02
C PHE A 349 1.15 17.63 11.97
N ALA A 350 0.44 18.20 12.94
CA ALA A 350 -0.45 17.43 13.81
C ALA A 350 -1.55 16.72 13.01
N SER A 351 -2.04 17.32 11.93
CA SER A 351 -2.97 16.67 11.00
C SER A 351 -2.37 15.47 10.26
N ASP A 352 -1.07 15.50 9.92
CA ASP A 352 -0.39 14.33 9.35
C ASP A 352 -0.30 13.19 10.38
N VAL A 353 -0.03 13.52 11.65
CA VAL A 353 -0.02 12.54 12.74
C VAL A 353 -1.42 11.92 12.92
N GLU A 354 -2.49 12.70 12.80
CA GLU A 354 -3.87 12.17 12.84
C GLU A 354 -4.13 11.16 11.71
N GLU A 355 -3.66 11.43 10.49
CA GLU A 355 -3.75 10.46 9.40
C GLU A 355 -2.99 9.17 9.70
N LEU A 356 -1.79 9.24 10.30
CA LEU A 356 -1.05 8.06 10.75
C LEU A 356 -1.80 7.27 11.83
N LEU A 357 -2.49 7.95 12.76
CA LEU A 357 -3.33 7.31 13.77
C LEU A 357 -4.52 6.57 13.15
N LYS A 358 -5.16 7.13 12.10
CA LYS A 358 -6.23 6.46 11.37
C LYS A 358 -5.74 5.18 10.71
N VAL A 359 -4.61 5.24 10.03
CA VAL A 359 -3.95 4.07 9.42
C VAL A 359 -3.63 3.00 10.47
N LYS A 360 -3.04 3.41 11.59
CA LYS A 360 -2.73 2.53 12.72
C LYS A 360 -4.01 1.87 13.27
N ALA A 361 -5.06 2.65 13.48
CA ALA A 361 -6.32 2.14 14.01
C ALA A 361 -6.91 1.06 13.10
N ALA A 362 -6.92 1.28 11.78
CA ALA A 362 -7.42 0.31 10.80
C ALA A 362 -6.60 -0.99 10.81
N CYS A 363 -5.27 -0.87 10.80
CA CYS A 363 -4.35 -2.01 10.85
C CYS A 363 -4.51 -2.82 12.16
N ASN A 364 -4.55 -2.12 13.29
CA ASN A 364 -4.73 -2.72 14.61
C ASN A 364 -6.10 -3.42 14.75
N LEU A 365 -7.17 -2.81 14.20
CA LEU A 365 -8.50 -3.42 14.19
C LEU A 365 -8.53 -4.72 13.38
N ALA A 366 -7.87 -4.75 12.22
CA ALA A 366 -7.78 -5.95 11.40
C ALA A 366 -7.05 -7.09 12.11
N MET A 367 -5.90 -6.79 12.72
CA MET A 367 -5.12 -7.77 13.47
C MET A 367 -5.88 -8.30 14.69
N ALA A 368 -6.44 -7.40 15.51
CA ALA A 368 -7.22 -7.78 16.70
C ALA A 368 -8.45 -8.60 16.31
N GLY A 369 -9.14 -8.23 15.23
CA GLY A 369 -10.28 -8.99 14.70
C GLY A 369 -9.93 -10.41 14.29
N LEU A 370 -8.80 -10.60 13.59
CA LEU A 370 -8.33 -11.93 13.19
C LEU A 370 -7.93 -12.79 14.40
N LEU A 371 -7.17 -12.24 15.34
CA LEU A 371 -6.74 -12.93 16.55
C LEU A 371 -7.94 -13.29 17.43
N GLY A 372 -8.89 -12.37 17.59
CA GLY A 372 -10.13 -12.60 18.33
C GLY A 372 -10.99 -13.68 17.70
N ALA A 373 -11.17 -13.67 16.36
CA ALA A 373 -11.91 -14.72 15.65
C ALA A 373 -11.26 -16.11 15.76
N ALA A 374 -9.94 -16.15 15.93
CA ALA A 374 -9.19 -17.39 16.14
C ALA A 374 -9.14 -17.83 17.60
N GLY A 375 -9.49 -16.97 18.56
CA GLY A 375 -9.23 -17.19 19.98
C GLY A 375 -7.73 -17.29 20.29
N LEU A 376 -6.87 -16.59 19.54
CA LEU A 376 -5.42 -16.74 19.59
C LEU A 376 -4.79 -15.53 20.28
N ALA A 377 -3.92 -15.77 21.27
CA ALA A 377 -3.10 -14.72 21.84
C ALA A 377 -1.95 -14.35 20.87
N THR A 378 -1.55 -13.08 20.88
CA THR A 378 -0.42 -12.58 20.05
C THR A 378 0.89 -13.32 20.33
N SER A 379 1.11 -13.78 21.56
CA SER A 379 2.28 -14.56 21.96
C SER A 379 2.38 -15.92 21.27
N ALA A 380 1.28 -16.45 20.78
CA ALA A 380 1.23 -17.74 20.09
C ALA A 380 1.67 -17.65 18.62
N LEU A 381 1.74 -16.45 18.04
CA LEU A 381 2.24 -16.29 16.67
C LEU A 381 3.71 -16.70 16.59
N ALA A 382 4.04 -17.61 15.69
CA ALA A 382 5.41 -17.99 15.40
C ALA A 382 6.17 -16.89 14.63
N ALA A 383 5.48 -16.23 13.69
CA ALA A 383 6.07 -15.20 12.86
C ALA A 383 5.02 -14.18 12.35
N VAL A 384 5.49 -13.01 11.95
CA VAL A 384 4.75 -12.02 11.16
C VAL A 384 5.53 -11.77 9.86
N TYR A 385 4.88 -11.91 8.72
CA TYR A 385 5.47 -11.61 7.42
C TYR A 385 4.92 -10.31 6.88
N LEU A 386 5.81 -9.32 6.71
CA LEU A 386 5.48 -8.01 6.17
C LEU A 386 5.68 -8.04 4.65
N ALA A 387 4.60 -7.91 3.92
CA ALA A 387 4.59 -7.91 2.46
C ALA A 387 4.09 -6.57 1.89
N GLY A 388 4.09 -6.48 0.57
CA GLY A 388 3.69 -5.29 -0.17
C GLY A 388 4.81 -4.25 -0.32
N ALA A 389 4.55 -3.25 -1.14
CA ALA A 389 5.54 -2.21 -1.43
C ALA A 389 5.93 -1.40 -0.19
N PHE A 390 5.01 -1.21 0.73
CA PHE A 390 5.22 -0.54 2.00
C PHE A 390 5.90 -1.48 3.02
N GLY A 391 5.40 -2.70 3.20
CA GLY A 391 5.91 -3.68 4.16
C GLY A 391 7.38 -4.01 3.96
N ALA A 392 7.88 -3.91 2.72
CA ALA A 392 9.29 -4.14 2.39
C ALA A 392 10.26 -3.07 2.92
N ASN A 393 9.75 -1.89 3.31
CA ASN A 393 10.57 -0.74 3.68
C ASN A 393 10.27 -0.18 5.08
N VAL A 394 9.35 -0.79 5.82
CA VAL A 394 8.97 -0.33 7.16
C VAL A 394 9.74 -1.07 8.24
N SER A 395 10.17 -0.34 9.29
CA SER A 395 10.78 -0.95 10.47
C SER A 395 9.70 -1.64 11.33
N ALA A 396 9.91 -2.91 11.65
CA ALA A 396 9.03 -3.66 12.55
C ALA A 396 9.00 -3.03 13.95
N GLU A 397 10.13 -2.48 14.41
CA GLU A 397 10.25 -1.75 15.67
C GLU A 397 9.40 -0.47 15.66
N ALA A 398 9.38 0.26 14.53
CA ALA A 398 8.53 1.43 14.41
C ALA A 398 7.04 1.06 14.46
N LEU A 399 6.64 -0.05 13.81
CA LEU A 399 5.26 -0.55 13.87
C LEU A 399 4.87 -0.96 15.30
N GLU A 400 5.80 -1.57 16.06
CA GLU A 400 5.58 -1.93 17.46
C GLU A 400 5.50 -0.68 18.35
N THR A 401 6.43 0.26 18.22
CA THR A 401 6.47 1.53 18.98
C THR A 401 5.18 2.34 18.79
N LEU A 402 4.66 2.38 17.56
CA LEU A 402 3.43 3.08 17.23
C LEU A 402 2.14 2.26 17.53
N GLY A 403 2.28 1.02 17.96
CA GLY A 403 1.16 0.15 18.34
C GLY A 403 0.36 -0.41 17.17
N PHE A 404 0.92 -0.47 15.98
CA PHE A 404 0.36 -1.28 14.88
C PHE A 404 0.37 -2.75 15.28
N PHE A 405 1.45 -3.18 15.89
CA PHE A 405 1.66 -4.52 16.43
C PHE A 405 1.82 -4.48 17.95
N PRO A 406 1.44 -5.57 18.64
CA PRO A 406 1.67 -5.69 20.08
C PRO A 406 3.17 -5.83 20.38
N PRO A 407 3.59 -5.46 21.60
CA PRO A 407 4.97 -5.63 22.06
C PRO A 407 5.50 -7.06 21.88
N GLY A 408 6.75 -7.18 21.40
CA GLY A 408 7.46 -8.43 21.23
C GLY A 408 7.23 -9.13 19.88
N LEU A 409 6.50 -8.50 18.94
CA LEU A 409 6.39 -9.02 17.57
C LEU A 409 7.49 -8.53 16.64
N ALA A 410 8.14 -7.40 16.91
CA ALA A 410 9.21 -6.90 16.05
C ALA A 410 10.32 -7.96 15.85
N GLY A 411 10.74 -8.63 16.91
CA GLY A 411 11.76 -9.70 16.84
C GLY A 411 11.33 -11.00 16.13
N ARG A 412 10.04 -11.12 15.77
CA ARG A 412 9.47 -12.25 15.00
C ARG A 412 8.90 -11.80 13.65
N SER A 413 9.15 -10.55 13.28
CA SER A 413 8.73 -9.98 12.02
C SER A 413 9.78 -10.19 10.94
N HIS A 414 9.33 -10.58 9.75
CA HIS A 414 10.17 -10.85 8.59
C HIS A 414 9.69 -10.02 7.42
N VAL A 415 10.58 -9.28 6.77
CA VAL A 415 10.28 -8.58 5.52
C VAL A 415 10.22 -9.61 4.40
N ALA A 416 9.05 -9.77 3.81
CA ALA A 416 8.79 -10.76 2.76
C ALA A 416 8.78 -10.20 1.33
N GLY A 417 8.94 -8.87 1.19
CA GLY A 417 8.95 -8.21 -0.11
C GLY A 417 7.61 -8.25 -0.84
N ASN A 418 7.63 -8.21 -2.18
CA ASN A 418 6.43 -8.33 -2.98
C ASN A 418 6.05 -9.80 -3.19
N LEU A 419 5.30 -10.36 -2.24
CA LEU A 419 4.83 -11.75 -2.31
C LEU A 419 3.79 -11.98 -3.42
N SER A 420 2.98 -10.99 -3.77
CA SER A 420 2.03 -11.06 -4.88
C SER A 420 2.75 -11.33 -6.19
N LEU A 421 3.80 -10.54 -6.51
CA LEU A 421 4.62 -10.74 -7.69
C LEU A 421 5.39 -12.07 -7.63
N ALA A 422 5.89 -12.46 -6.46
CA ALA A 422 6.58 -13.74 -6.27
C ALA A 422 5.65 -14.92 -6.55
N GLY A 423 4.40 -14.86 -6.08
CA GLY A 423 3.37 -15.88 -6.37
C GLY A 423 2.98 -15.91 -7.84
N ALA A 424 2.81 -14.73 -8.46
CA ALA A 424 2.54 -14.66 -9.89
C ALA A 424 3.66 -15.30 -10.73
N ALA A 425 4.92 -15.09 -10.35
CA ALA A 425 6.08 -15.74 -10.97
C ALA A 425 6.08 -17.26 -10.73
N LEU A 426 5.80 -17.67 -9.50
CA LEU A 426 5.73 -19.10 -9.11
C LEU A 426 4.70 -19.87 -9.94
N PHE A 427 3.52 -19.29 -10.21
CA PHE A 427 2.48 -19.93 -11.04
C PHE A 427 2.87 -20.12 -12.50
N LEU A 428 3.86 -19.38 -12.98
CA LEU A 428 4.40 -19.53 -14.34
C LEU A 428 5.49 -20.58 -14.38
N THR A 429 6.36 -20.66 -13.37
CA THR A 429 7.48 -21.59 -13.31
C THR A 429 7.10 -22.96 -12.74
N GLU A 430 6.13 -22.99 -11.84
CA GLU A 430 5.62 -24.20 -11.18
C GLU A 430 4.08 -24.27 -11.30
N PRO A 431 3.52 -24.57 -12.50
CA PRO A 431 2.06 -24.56 -12.71
C PRO A 431 1.27 -25.47 -11.76
N ALA A 432 1.90 -26.51 -11.22
CA ALA A 432 1.27 -27.39 -10.21
C ALA A 432 0.88 -26.63 -8.92
N ARG A 433 1.52 -25.51 -8.61
CA ARG A 433 1.18 -24.64 -7.46
C ARG A 433 -0.16 -23.93 -7.62
N ARG A 434 -0.70 -23.85 -8.85
CA ARG A 434 -2.06 -23.31 -9.08
C ARG A 434 -3.11 -24.08 -8.30
N ALA A 435 -2.99 -25.41 -8.21
CA ALA A 435 -3.89 -26.24 -7.42
C ALA A 435 -3.91 -25.84 -5.92
N THR A 436 -2.75 -25.46 -5.35
CA THR A 436 -2.67 -24.95 -3.99
C THR A 436 -3.43 -23.62 -3.86
N ALA A 437 -3.26 -22.69 -4.80
CA ALA A 437 -3.98 -21.44 -4.79
C ALA A 437 -5.50 -21.64 -4.96
N GLU A 438 -5.91 -22.49 -5.89
CA GLU A 438 -7.31 -22.80 -6.20
C GLU A 438 -8.06 -23.46 -5.03
N ALA A 439 -7.35 -24.09 -4.09
CA ALA A 439 -7.91 -24.61 -2.85
C ALA A 439 -8.15 -23.51 -1.78
N LEU A 440 -7.44 -22.36 -1.84
CA LEU A 440 -7.50 -21.32 -0.81
C LEU A 440 -8.90 -20.77 -0.54
N PRO A 441 -9.80 -20.54 -1.52
CA PRO A 441 -11.16 -20.07 -1.21
C PRO A 441 -11.96 -20.98 -0.27
N GLY A 442 -11.75 -22.30 -0.36
CA GLY A 442 -12.37 -23.28 0.55
C GLY A 442 -11.67 -23.40 1.92
N GLN A 443 -10.47 -22.84 2.04
CA GLN A 443 -9.63 -22.94 3.24
C GLN A 443 -9.55 -21.63 4.01
N THR A 444 -10.12 -20.53 3.48
CA THR A 444 -10.02 -19.18 4.04
C THR A 444 -11.39 -18.65 4.43
N ALA A 445 -11.57 -18.29 5.69
CA ALA A 445 -12.73 -17.54 6.15
C ALA A 445 -12.42 -16.05 6.20
N ILE A 446 -13.29 -15.22 5.60
CA ILE A 446 -13.18 -13.77 5.67
C ILE A 446 -13.79 -13.28 6.97
N VAL A 447 -13.02 -12.55 7.77
CA VAL A 447 -13.45 -11.95 9.03
C VAL A 447 -13.93 -10.52 8.73
N PRO A 448 -15.22 -10.20 8.94
CA PRO A 448 -15.73 -8.85 8.78
C PRO A 448 -15.21 -7.97 9.92
N LEU A 449 -14.56 -6.84 9.59
CA LEU A 449 -14.03 -5.90 10.58
C LEU A 449 -15.11 -4.98 11.16
N VAL A 450 -16.22 -4.83 10.46
CA VAL A 450 -17.39 -4.06 10.88
C VAL A 450 -18.57 -5.01 10.98
N ALA A 451 -18.62 -5.79 12.06
CA ALA A 451 -19.90 -6.39 12.47
C ALA A 451 -20.60 -5.37 13.37
N PRO A 452 -21.92 -5.11 13.21
CA PRO A 452 -22.67 -4.44 14.25
C PRO A 452 -22.56 -5.36 15.48
N GLN A 453 -21.77 -4.96 16.48
CA GLN A 453 -21.81 -5.62 17.79
C GLN A 453 -23.17 -5.24 18.41
N ALA A 454 -24.17 -6.05 18.09
CA ALA A 454 -25.42 -6.03 18.82
C ALA A 454 -25.10 -6.37 20.27
N GLY A 455 -25.17 -5.38 21.17
CA GLY A 455 -25.25 -5.64 22.59
C GLY A 455 -24.13 -5.15 23.50
N VAL A 456 -23.17 -4.34 23.06
CA VAL A 456 -22.27 -3.66 24.01
C VAL A 456 -22.84 -2.29 24.36
N ALA A 457 -23.72 -2.26 25.36
CA ALA A 457 -24.13 -1.01 26.00
C ALA A 457 -22.89 -0.38 26.66
N GLY A 458 -22.39 0.76 26.14
CA GLY A 458 -21.34 1.57 26.74
C GLY A 458 -19.96 1.54 26.08
N GLY A 459 -19.76 0.82 24.98
CA GLY A 459 -18.50 0.78 24.24
C GLY A 459 -18.43 1.87 23.17
N GLY A 460 -17.43 2.75 23.23
CA GLY A 460 -17.11 3.68 22.15
C GLY A 460 -16.77 2.95 20.84
N ASP A 461 -16.71 3.68 19.73
CA ASP A 461 -16.34 3.14 18.42
C ASP A 461 -14.98 2.42 18.51
N PRO A 462 -14.93 1.10 18.16
CA PRO A 462 -13.69 0.31 18.23
C PRO A 462 -12.55 0.89 17.38
N PHE A 463 -12.85 1.59 16.31
CA PHE A 463 -11.86 2.28 15.49
C PHE A 463 -11.29 3.50 16.21
N ILE A 464 -12.15 4.36 16.76
CA ILE A 464 -11.73 5.58 17.49
C ILE A 464 -10.88 5.23 18.72
N SER A 465 -11.24 4.18 19.46
CA SER A 465 -10.47 3.72 20.62
C SER A 465 -9.05 3.27 20.28
N ARG A 466 -8.80 2.95 19.01
CA ARG A 466 -7.49 2.54 18.49
C ARG A 466 -6.68 3.69 17.87
N MET A 467 -7.22 4.90 17.81
CA MET A 467 -6.48 6.09 17.33
C MET A 467 -5.52 6.62 18.40
N VAL A 468 -4.65 5.75 18.90
CA VAL A 468 -3.59 6.06 19.88
C VAL A 468 -2.31 5.30 19.50
N PHE A 469 -1.14 5.87 19.81
CA PHE A 469 0.16 5.21 19.60
C PHE A 469 0.44 4.18 20.70
N SER A 470 -0.42 3.20 20.81
CA SER A 470 -0.26 2.00 21.62
C SER A 470 -1.09 0.88 20.99
N TYR A 471 -0.68 -0.37 21.15
CA TYR A 471 -1.49 -1.50 20.71
C TYR A 471 -2.76 -1.61 21.58
N VAL A 472 -3.91 -1.74 20.93
CA VAL A 472 -5.20 -1.99 21.56
C VAL A 472 -5.69 -3.36 21.10
N PRO A 473 -5.82 -4.33 22.03
CA PRO A 473 -6.25 -5.71 21.72
C PRO A 473 -7.63 -5.81 21.08
#